data_f974cd478bc751fec1a463e9b5c5203d
#
_entry.id   f974cd478bc751fec1a463e9b5c5203d
#
_cell.length_a   1.000
_cell.length_b   1.000
_cell.length_c   1.000
_cell.angle_alpha   90.00
_cell.angle_beta   90.00
_cell.angle_gamma   90.00
#
_symmetry.space_group_name_H-M   'P 1'
#
loop_
_entity.id
_entity.type
_entity.pdbx_description
1 polymer ?
#
loop_
_entity_poly.entity_id
_entity_poly.type
_entity_poly.pdbx_seq_one_letter_code
_entity_poly.pdbx_strand_id
1 'polypeptide(L)'
;MSGRPEAGTLPDILVAAIALIRNRRVLMVTARGRDVWFMPGGKIDADETEADAAAREAWEEVAVRLDPAELVPLFTVLIQAHGEPEGRLVRMSVFGAESAQDPAPSAEVSALHWATAADEPRCPPAGVEVLRRLHALNLID
;
A
#
# COMPACT_ATOMS: atom_id res chain seq x y z
N MET A 1 -27.01 19.61 18.71
CA MET A 1 -26.55 19.43 17.34
C MET A 1 -26.57 17.95 16.97
N SER A 2 -27.02 17.70 15.82
CA SER A 2 -27.09 16.33 15.31
C SER A 2 -25.71 15.68 15.25
N GLY A 3 -25.60 14.43 15.63
CA GLY A 3 -24.39 13.64 15.47
C GLY A 3 -24.26 13.01 14.09
N ARG A 4 -25.14 13.32 13.16
CA ARG A 4 -25.09 12.72 11.83
C ARG A 4 -23.90 13.28 11.05
N PRO A 5 -22.98 12.42 10.56
CA PRO A 5 -21.87 12.89 9.76
C PRO A 5 -22.35 13.38 8.40
N GLU A 6 -21.69 14.39 7.90
CA GLU A 6 -21.90 14.86 6.55
C GLU A 6 -21.07 14.01 5.58
N ALA A 7 -21.37 14.13 4.28
CA ALA A 7 -20.57 13.49 3.24
C ALA A 7 -19.11 13.93 3.37
N GLY A 8 -18.19 13.00 3.34
CA GLY A 8 -16.75 13.27 3.51
C GLY A 8 -16.28 13.28 4.96
N THR A 9 -17.19 13.12 5.94
CA THR A 9 -16.81 13.11 7.36
C THR A 9 -16.79 11.72 7.98
N LEU A 10 -16.99 10.67 7.20
CA LEU A 10 -16.86 9.28 7.66
C LEU A 10 -15.41 9.04 8.10
N PRO A 11 -15.20 8.22 9.15
CA PRO A 11 -13.84 7.90 9.57
C PRO A 11 -13.03 7.29 8.45
N ASP A 12 -11.78 7.71 8.30
CA ASP A 12 -10.88 7.14 7.31
C ASP A 12 -10.52 5.69 7.67
N ILE A 13 -10.31 4.89 6.63
CA ILE A 13 -9.71 3.56 6.80
C ILE A 13 -8.20 3.77 6.79
N LEU A 14 -7.55 3.46 7.92
CA LEU A 14 -6.11 3.68 8.09
C LEU A 14 -5.34 2.43 7.63
N VAL A 15 -4.46 2.63 6.66
CA VAL A 15 -3.68 1.56 6.02
C VAL A 15 -2.22 1.98 5.97
N ALA A 16 -1.33 1.02 6.16
CA ALA A 16 0.09 1.20 5.93
C ALA A 16 0.55 0.25 4.83
N ALA A 17 1.40 0.74 3.93
CA ALA A 17 1.86 -0.01 2.78
C ALA A 17 3.37 0.13 2.59
N ILE A 18 3.96 -0.87 1.94
CA ILE A 18 5.38 -0.89 1.64
C ILE A 18 5.61 -0.65 0.15
N ALA A 19 6.49 0.29 -0.16
CA ALA A 19 7.07 0.43 -1.47
C ALA A 19 8.47 -0.21 -1.43
N LEU A 20 8.53 -1.52 -1.68
CA LEU A 20 9.79 -2.24 -1.80
C LEU A 20 10.30 -2.03 -3.22
N ILE A 21 11.42 -1.32 -3.33
CA ILE A 21 11.95 -0.89 -4.62
C ILE A 21 13.23 -1.64 -4.93
N ARG A 22 13.30 -2.17 -6.16
CA ARG A 22 14.46 -2.90 -6.65
C ARG A 22 14.57 -2.66 -8.16
N ASN A 23 15.75 -2.26 -8.60
CA ASN A 23 16.01 -2.00 -10.03
C ASN A 23 15.00 -1.03 -10.66
N ARG A 24 14.63 0.03 -9.92
CA ARG A 24 13.69 1.08 -10.35
C ARG A 24 12.29 0.54 -10.64
N ARG A 25 11.89 -0.50 -9.89
CA ARG A 25 10.54 -1.06 -9.94
C ARG A 25 10.05 -1.27 -8.52
N VAL A 26 8.75 -1.16 -8.34
CA VAL A 26 8.13 -1.36 -7.02
C VAL A 26 7.36 -2.67 -7.00
N LEU A 27 7.46 -3.38 -5.88
CA LEU A 27 6.74 -4.64 -5.69
C LEU A 27 5.26 -4.37 -5.48
N MET A 28 4.44 -5.00 -6.31
CA MET A 28 3.00 -5.04 -6.16
C MET A 28 2.52 -6.49 -6.14
N VAL A 29 1.30 -6.71 -5.68
CA VAL A 29 0.77 -8.05 -5.46
C VAL A 29 -0.62 -8.18 -6.05
N THR A 30 -0.99 -9.43 -6.40
CA THR A 30 -2.35 -9.81 -6.75
C THR A 30 -2.87 -10.70 -5.63
N ALA A 31 -4.05 -10.37 -5.11
CA ALA A 31 -4.73 -11.21 -4.14
C ALA A 31 -5.50 -12.32 -4.85
N ARG A 32 -5.73 -13.43 -4.15
CA ARG A 32 -6.48 -14.57 -4.69
C ARG A 32 -7.86 -14.14 -5.13
N GLY A 33 -8.25 -14.57 -6.32
CA GLY A 33 -9.56 -14.24 -6.89
C GLY A 33 -9.67 -12.81 -7.40
N ARG A 34 -8.58 -12.07 -7.42
CA ARG A 34 -8.50 -10.69 -7.93
C ARG A 34 -7.50 -10.62 -9.07
N ASP A 35 -7.68 -9.66 -9.97
CA ASP A 35 -6.79 -9.47 -11.11
C ASP A 35 -6.17 -8.08 -11.17
N VAL A 36 -6.38 -7.26 -10.15
CA VAL A 36 -5.74 -5.95 -10.03
C VAL A 36 -4.51 -6.02 -9.14
N TRP A 37 -3.58 -5.10 -9.35
CA TRP A 37 -2.32 -5.03 -8.59
C TRP A 37 -2.44 -4.04 -7.45
N PHE A 38 -2.05 -4.49 -6.25
CA PHE A 38 -2.11 -3.69 -5.02
C PHE A 38 -0.72 -3.52 -4.43
N MET A 39 -0.55 -2.49 -3.62
CA MET A 39 0.63 -2.38 -2.75
C MET A 39 0.54 -3.43 -1.65
N PRO A 40 1.66 -4.08 -1.28
CA PRO A 40 1.70 -4.87 -0.06
C PRO A 40 1.37 -3.95 1.13
N GLY A 41 0.38 -4.31 1.92
CA GLY A 41 -0.06 -3.49 3.03
C GLY A 41 -1.43 -3.89 3.52
N GLY A 42 -1.88 -3.23 4.56
CA GLY A 42 -3.18 -3.49 5.15
C GLY A 42 -3.51 -2.55 6.29
N LYS A 43 -4.61 -2.84 6.97
CA LYS A 43 -5.10 -2.01 8.06
C LYS A 43 -4.12 -2.01 9.23
N ILE A 44 -4.01 -0.86 9.89
CA ILE A 44 -3.18 -0.66 11.06
C ILE A 44 -3.97 -1.14 12.28
N ASP A 45 -3.37 -2.04 13.07
CA ASP A 45 -3.98 -2.51 14.31
C ASP A 45 -3.84 -1.47 15.42
N ALA A 46 -4.74 -1.55 16.43
CA ALA A 46 -4.83 -0.53 17.47
C ALA A 46 -3.52 -0.29 18.24
N ASP A 47 -2.71 -1.33 18.39
CA ASP A 47 -1.49 -1.26 19.19
C ASP A 47 -0.23 -1.07 18.35
N GLU A 48 -0.40 -0.81 17.04
CA GLU A 48 0.71 -0.67 16.12
C GLU A 48 0.95 0.79 15.72
N THR A 49 2.22 1.13 15.48
CA THR A 49 2.55 2.32 14.70
C THR A 49 2.31 2.02 13.21
N GLU A 50 2.29 3.05 12.40
CA GLU A 50 2.18 2.88 10.95
C GLU A 50 3.34 2.04 10.40
N ALA A 51 4.57 2.29 10.86
CA ALA A 51 5.74 1.52 10.42
C ALA A 51 5.67 0.07 10.88
N ASP A 52 5.19 -0.20 12.10
CA ASP A 52 4.99 -1.56 12.58
C ASP A 52 4.02 -2.32 11.68
N ALA A 53 2.89 -1.69 11.35
CA ALA A 53 1.88 -2.30 10.49
C ALA A 53 2.43 -2.60 9.10
N ALA A 54 3.17 -1.65 8.52
CA ALA A 54 3.79 -1.84 7.20
C ALA A 54 4.76 -3.02 7.20
N ALA A 55 5.61 -3.12 8.22
CA ALA A 55 6.57 -4.22 8.34
C ALA A 55 5.87 -5.57 8.55
N ARG A 56 4.82 -5.61 9.37
CA ARG A 56 4.03 -6.82 9.60
C ARG A 56 3.38 -7.30 8.30
N GLU A 57 2.74 -6.39 7.57
CA GLU A 57 2.08 -6.72 6.31
C GLU A 57 3.08 -7.23 5.26
N ALA A 58 4.28 -6.65 5.20
CA ALA A 58 5.31 -7.14 4.30
C ALA A 58 5.68 -8.59 4.61
N TRP A 59 5.79 -8.93 5.89
CA TRP A 59 6.06 -10.31 6.28
C TRP A 59 4.90 -11.24 5.92
N GLU A 60 3.68 -10.83 6.25
CA GLU A 60 2.50 -11.67 6.01
C GLU A 60 2.23 -11.90 4.53
N GLU A 61 2.39 -10.88 3.69
CA GLU A 61 1.97 -10.96 2.29
C GLU A 61 3.08 -11.37 1.32
N VAL A 62 4.31 -10.95 1.58
CA VAL A 62 5.41 -11.19 0.62
C VAL A 62 6.63 -11.85 1.27
N ALA A 63 6.52 -12.26 2.53
CA ALA A 63 7.55 -13.01 3.26
C ALA A 63 8.89 -12.27 3.35
N VAL A 64 8.87 -10.95 3.42
CA VAL A 64 10.07 -10.12 3.60
C VAL A 64 10.06 -9.56 5.01
N ARG A 65 11.15 -9.77 5.75
CA ARG A 65 11.32 -9.22 7.09
C ARG A 65 11.95 -7.84 7.01
N LEU A 66 11.26 -6.85 7.56
CA LEU A 66 11.72 -5.47 7.59
C LEU A 66 11.75 -4.97 9.03
N ASP A 67 12.75 -4.17 9.35
CA ASP A 67 12.83 -3.47 10.62
C ASP A 67 11.99 -2.19 10.51
N PRO A 68 10.93 -2.02 11.33
CA PRO A 68 10.12 -0.80 11.28
C PRO A 68 10.93 0.48 11.42
N ALA A 69 12.03 0.44 12.19
CA ALA A 69 12.87 1.62 12.40
C ALA A 69 13.67 2.03 11.16
N GLU A 70 13.81 1.14 10.19
CA GLU A 70 14.56 1.41 8.96
C GLU A 70 13.66 1.83 7.80
N LEU A 71 12.35 1.80 7.98
CA LEU A 71 11.42 2.21 6.95
C LEU A 71 11.43 3.72 6.77
N VAL A 72 11.38 4.17 5.52
CA VAL A 72 11.42 5.60 5.18
C VAL A 72 10.02 6.07 4.80
N PRO A 73 9.39 6.96 5.58
CA PRO A 73 8.11 7.53 5.19
C PRO A 73 8.26 8.29 3.88
N LEU A 74 7.46 7.94 2.88
CA LEU A 74 7.52 8.60 1.58
C LEU A 74 6.39 9.61 1.40
N PHE A 75 5.15 9.17 1.59
CA PHE A 75 3.96 10.02 1.42
C PHE A 75 2.72 9.30 1.94
N THR A 76 1.63 10.05 2.03
CA THR A 76 0.32 9.51 2.36
C THR A 76 -0.63 9.74 1.19
N VAL A 77 -1.35 8.69 0.81
CA VAL A 77 -2.39 8.76 -0.21
C VAL A 77 -3.74 8.81 0.49
N LEU A 78 -4.59 9.76 0.11
CA LEU A 78 -5.94 9.88 0.62
C LEU A 78 -6.90 9.79 -0.56
N ILE A 79 -7.70 8.73 -0.60
CA ILE A 79 -8.55 8.45 -1.76
C ILE A 79 -9.83 7.75 -1.34
N GLN A 80 -10.89 7.88 -2.15
CA GLN A 80 -12.13 7.15 -1.92
C GLN A 80 -11.88 5.65 -1.84
N ALA A 81 -12.34 5.01 -0.76
CA ALA A 81 -12.19 3.58 -0.57
C ALA A 81 -13.04 2.81 -1.58
N HIS A 82 -12.41 1.87 -2.27
CA HIS A 82 -13.07 1.04 -3.26
C HIS A 82 -14.14 0.16 -2.59
N GLY A 83 -15.35 0.18 -3.14
CA GLY A 83 -16.44 -0.63 -2.63
C GLY A 83 -17.10 -0.11 -1.36
N GLU A 84 -16.70 1.06 -0.87
CA GLU A 84 -17.24 1.69 0.34
C GLU A 84 -18.16 2.85 -0.01
N PRO A 85 -19.03 3.28 0.92
CA PRO A 85 -19.89 4.44 0.69
C PRO A 85 -19.10 5.68 0.30
N GLU A 86 -19.72 6.53 -0.51
CA GLU A 86 -19.13 7.80 -0.90
C GLU A 86 -18.74 8.61 0.35
N GLY A 87 -17.52 9.15 0.34
CA GLY A 87 -16.98 9.90 1.48
C GLY A 87 -16.19 9.03 2.46
N ARG A 88 -16.20 7.70 2.30
CA ARG A 88 -15.32 6.83 3.07
C ARG A 88 -13.97 6.79 2.40
N LEU A 89 -12.95 7.35 3.04
CA LEU A 89 -11.62 7.45 2.45
C LEU A 89 -10.67 6.42 3.03
N VAL A 90 -9.72 6.00 2.22
CA VAL A 90 -8.52 5.28 2.67
C VAL A 90 -7.42 6.32 2.85
N ARG A 91 -6.80 6.31 4.03
CA ARG A 91 -5.58 7.05 4.31
C ARG A 91 -4.45 6.02 4.36
N MET A 92 -3.65 5.99 3.30
CA MET A 92 -2.58 5.01 3.17
C MET A 92 -1.23 5.67 3.35
N SER A 93 -0.53 5.31 4.42
CA SER A 93 0.83 5.76 4.68
C SER A 93 1.79 4.82 3.96
N VAL A 94 2.58 5.34 3.03
CA VAL A 94 3.50 4.55 2.20
C VAL A 94 4.92 4.73 2.69
N PHE A 95 5.57 3.60 2.99
CA PHE A 95 6.97 3.55 3.45
C PHE A 95 7.84 2.92 2.39
N GLY A 96 8.98 3.55 2.12
CA GLY A 96 10.00 3.00 1.25
C GLY A 96 10.86 1.99 2.00
N ALA A 97 11.24 0.92 1.31
CA ALA A 97 12.13 -0.10 1.85
C ALA A 97 13.01 -0.67 0.76
N GLU A 98 14.19 -1.12 1.16
CA GLU A 98 15.08 -1.90 0.32
C GLU A 98 15.39 -3.21 1.05
N SER A 99 15.53 -4.28 0.31
CA SER A 99 15.87 -5.58 0.88
C SER A 99 16.47 -6.47 -0.20
N ALA A 100 17.47 -7.24 0.16
CA ALA A 100 18.03 -8.28 -0.72
C ALA A 100 17.29 -9.61 -0.59
N GLN A 101 16.31 -9.71 0.31
CA GLN A 101 15.51 -10.92 0.47
C GLN A 101 14.66 -11.16 -0.77
N ASP A 102 14.43 -12.44 -1.09
CA ASP A 102 13.56 -12.79 -2.20
C ASP A 102 12.11 -12.84 -1.73
N PRO A 103 11.25 -11.91 -2.19
CA PRO A 103 9.84 -11.96 -1.84
C PRO A 103 9.19 -13.24 -2.36
N ALA A 104 8.19 -13.71 -1.65
CA ALA A 104 7.39 -14.86 -2.07
C ALA A 104 5.92 -14.60 -1.73
N PRO A 105 4.97 -15.06 -2.58
CA PRO A 105 3.56 -14.92 -2.26
C PRO A 105 3.22 -15.67 -0.98
N SER A 106 2.43 -15.03 -0.10
CA SER A 106 2.04 -15.61 1.17
C SER A 106 0.64 -15.11 1.54
N ALA A 107 -0.03 -15.80 2.47
CA ALA A 107 -1.38 -15.48 2.90
C ALA A 107 -2.35 -15.38 1.70
N GLU A 108 -3.02 -14.25 1.55
CA GLU A 108 -4.01 -14.06 0.47
C GLU A 108 -3.37 -13.65 -0.86
N VAL A 109 -2.05 -13.48 -0.91
CA VAL A 109 -1.34 -13.09 -2.13
C VAL A 109 -1.07 -14.29 -3.01
N SER A 110 -1.46 -14.20 -4.28
CA SER A 110 -1.27 -15.28 -5.26
C SER A 110 -0.12 -15.03 -6.23
N ALA A 111 0.27 -13.77 -6.44
CA ALA A 111 1.32 -13.42 -7.40
C ALA A 111 2.02 -12.12 -7.01
N LEU A 112 3.27 -11.99 -7.43
CA LEU A 112 4.10 -10.80 -7.25
C LEU A 112 4.40 -10.18 -8.60
N HIS A 113 4.48 -8.85 -8.61
CA HIS A 113 4.77 -8.08 -9.82
C HIS A 113 5.75 -6.96 -9.50
N TRP A 114 6.71 -6.72 -10.38
CA TRP A 114 7.62 -5.58 -10.28
C TRP A 114 7.13 -4.52 -11.26
N ALA A 115 6.54 -3.46 -10.71
CA ALA A 115 5.79 -2.46 -11.46
C ALA A 115 6.60 -1.21 -11.75
N THR A 116 6.32 -0.59 -12.89
CA THR A 116 6.75 0.75 -13.25
C THR A 116 5.53 1.65 -13.40
N ALA A 117 5.73 2.93 -13.69
CA ALA A 117 4.62 3.85 -13.93
C ALA A 117 3.73 3.41 -15.09
N ALA A 118 4.26 2.64 -16.03
CA ALA A 118 3.48 2.14 -17.17
C ALA A 118 2.40 1.12 -16.74
N ASP A 119 2.46 0.61 -15.53
CA ASP A 119 1.52 -0.40 -15.03
C ASP A 119 0.28 0.20 -14.37
N GLU A 120 0.06 1.51 -14.46
CA GLU A 120 -1.16 2.14 -13.91
C GLU A 120 -2.45 1.43 -14.30
N PRO A 121 -2.63 0.98 -15.56
CA PRO A 121 -3.88 0.30 -15.95
C PRO A 121 -4.14 -1.00 -15.19
N ARG A 122 -3.14 -1.55 -14.51
CA ARG A 122 -3.27 -2.76 -13.71
C ARG A 122 -3.81 -2.49 -12.31
N CYS A 123 -3.84 -1.21 -11.90
CA CYS A 123 -4.03 -0.84 -10.51
C CYS A 123 -5.39 -0.18 -10.26
N PRO A 124 -5.96 -0.34 -9.04
CA PRO A 124 -7.06 0.51 -8.61
C PRO A 124 -6.55 1.92 -8.32
N PRO A 125 -7.44 2.91 -8.08
CA PRO A 125 -7.05 4.30 -7.94
C PRO A 125 -5.92 4.59 -6.96
N ALA A 126 -5.89 3.92 -5.81
CA ALA A 126 -4.80 4.13 -4.84
C ALA A 126 -3.45 3.69 -5.41
N GLY A 127 -3.40 2.56 -6.11
CA GLY A 127 -2.18 2.08 -6.74
C GLY A 127 -1.70 2.99 -7.85
N VAL A 128 -2.62 3.53 -8.64
CA VAL A 128 -2.29 4.52 -9.68
C VAL A 128 -1.60 5.72 -9.04
N GLU A 129 -2.16 6.25 -7.96
CA GLU A 129 -1.59 7.41 -7.28
C GLU A 129 -0.20 7.10 -6.72
N VAL A 130 0.00 5.91 -6.15
CA VAL A 130 1.30 5.49 -5.65
C VAL A 130 2.32 5.46 -6.78
N LEU A 131 2.00 4.83 -7.91
CA LEU A 131 2.93 4.76 -9.05
C LEU A 131 3.30 6.15 -9.55
N ARG A 132 2.34 7.05 -9.63
CA ARG A 132 2.59 8.44 -10.07
C ARG A 132 3.54 9.16 -9.13
N ARG A 133 3.33 9.02 -7.82
CA ARG A 133 4.17 9.68 -6.83
C ARG A 133 5.58 9.10 -6.76
N LEU A 134 5.70 7.78 -6.85
CA LEU A 134 7.01 7.14 -6.89
C LEU A 134 7.80 7.56 -8.14
N HIS A 135 7.12 7.65 -9.27
CA HIS A 135 7.73 8.12 -10.51
C HIS A 135 8.16 9.59 -10.39
N ALA A 136 7.32 10.45 -9.81
CA ALA A 136 7.63 11.86 -9.61
C ALA A 136 8.84 12.05 -8.67
N LEU A 137 9.01 11.14 -7.70
CA LEU A 137 10.18 11.12 -6.81
C LEU A 137 11.41 10.50 -7.46
N ASN A 138 11.30 10.05 -8.70
CA ASN A 138 12.36 9.40 -9.46
C ASN A 138 12.86 8.09 -8.80
N LEU A 139 11.96 7.38 -8.16
CA LEU A 139 12.27 6.09 -7.52
C LEU A 139 11.99 4.90 -8.44
N ILE A 140 11.09 5.05 -9.39
CA ILE A 140 10.76 4.01 -10.38
C ILE A 140 10.76 4.58 -11.78
N ASP A 141 10.91 3.69 -12.75
CA ASP A 141 10.76 4.02 -14.17
C ASP A 141 9.30 4.25 -14.55
#